data_a49182badce0513f43142070372a2eb0
#
_entry.id   a49182badce0513f43142070372a2eb0
#
_cell.length_a   1.000
_cell.length_b   1.000
_cell.length_c   1.000
_cell.angle_alpha   90.00
_cell.angle_beta   90.00
_cell.angle_gamma   90.00
#
_symmetry.space_group_name_H-M   'P 1'
#
loop_
_entity.id
_entity.type
_entity.pdbx_description
1 polymer ?
#
loop_
_entity_poly.entity_id
_entity_poly.type
_entity_poly.pdbx_seq_one_letter_code
_entity_poly.pdbx_strand_id
1 'polypeptide(L)'
;MEFSSLLRIPEKSRFARYTIHGNNNTYTKTEDIVYNKKGFYYIGKNSSNIEKLVRVLKRGYASDLIENAKSELKRSITQEKNAIPEVIFCESHFDASAIKSLRHFLNTHPLLSSIPFVVDAPVNGRDKLNKHKNANLADEIMFLQETEEKNLKVKIQFLKKVKMNSSKINEEQQNKIQVNLNFHLILKRVFDIIVSFLALCLLSPLFLLIGLAIKIESRGPVFYISKRAGKGYQIFDFYKFRTMYVNADKNIDEYSHLNQYNASTQNGPLFIKIKNDPRVTRVGAFLRNSSLDELPQLINVFLGNMSLVGNRPLPLYEAATLTTDDWAARFMAPAGMTGLWQIKKRGQRNMSVQERISLDIAYANKNNFIYDLWIMANTPYALLQRENV
;
A
#
# COMPACT_ATOMS: atom_id res chain seq x y z
N MET A 1 -16.37 -25.56 21.50
CA MET A 1 -16.60 -26.49 20.36
C MET A 1 -15.52 -26.20 19.35
N GLU A 2 -14.66 -27.19 19.12
CA GLU A 2 -13.42 -27.04 18.36
C GLU A 2 -13.71 -26.79 16.87
N PHE A 3 -13.36 -25.62 16.42
CA PHE A 3 -13.39 -25.19 15.00
C PHE A 3 -12.53 -26.09 14.08
N SER A 4 -11.58 -26.82 14.65
CA SER A 4 -10.64 -27.69 13.93
C SER A 4 -11.32 -28.92 13.27
N SER A 5 -12.51 -29.34 13.73
CA SER A 5 -13.20 -30.50 13.18
C SER A 5 -13.99 -30.22 11.90
N LEU A 6 -14.34 -28.96 11.63
CA LEU A 6 -15.16 -28.55 10.48
C LEU A 6 -14.35 -28.27 9.21
N LEU A 7 -13.04 -28.08 9.34
CA LEU A 7 -12.14 -27.75 8.22
C LEU A 7 -11.18 -28.89 7.85
N ARG A 8 -11.47 -30.14 8.26
CA ARG A 8 -10.76 -31.28 7.69
C ARG A 8 -11.10 -31.38 6.20
N ILE A 9 -10.20 -30.84 5.36
CA ILE A 9 -10.19 -31.15 3.93
C ILE A 9 -10.07 -32.65 3.86
N PRO A 10 -11.08 -33.40 3.37
CA PRO A 10 -10.95 -34.84 3.24
C PRO A 10 -9.76 -35.17 2.35
N GLU A 11 -8.91 -36.10 2.72
CA GLU A 11 -7.71 -36.48 1.93
C GLU A 11 -8.00 -36.76 0.45
N LYS A 12 -9.26 -36.99 0.11
CA LYS A 12 -9.74 -37.26 -1.27
C LYS A 12 -10.30 -36.03 -2.01
N SER A 13 -10.55 -34.89 -1.36
CA SER A 13 -11.09 -33.73 -2.07
C SER A 13 -9.94 -32.78 -2.52
N ARG A 14 -9.66 -32.80 -3.81
CA ARG A 14 -8.69 -31.92 -4.47
C ARG A 14 -9.14 -30.47 -4.55
N PHE A 15 -10.36 -30.17 -4.07
CA PHE A 15 -11.01 -28.87 -4.20
C PHE A 15 -12.05 -28.65 -3.09
N ALA A 16 -12.09 -27.46 -2.51
CA ALA A 16 -13.08 -27.09 -1.50
C ALA A 16 -13.68 -25.71 -1.75
N ARG A 17 -14.99 -25.59 -1.61
CA ARG A 17 -15.74 -24.32 -1.67
C ARG A 17 -16.09 -23.89 -0.24
N TYR A 18 -15.96 -22.60 0.03
CA TYR A 18 -16.24 -22.00 1.33
C TYR A 18 -17.25 -20.88 1.18
N THR A 19 -18.32 -20.90 1.97
CA THR A 19 -19.35 -19.87 2.02
C THR A 19 -19.79 -19.62 3.46
N ILE A 20 -20.16 -18.37 3.77
CA ILE A 20 -20.80 -18.02 5.05
C ILE A 20 -22.30 -18.02 4.83
N HIS A 21 -23.03 -18.78 5.64
CA HIS A 21 -24.48 -18.80 5.68
C HIS A 21 -25.01 -18.22 7.00
N GLY A 22 -25.86 -17.20 6.90
CA GLY A 22 -26.63 -16.65 8.01
C GLY A 22 -25.82 -15.87 9.08
N ASN A 23 -26.54 -15.42 10.12
CA ASN A 23 -25.99 -14.64 11.22
C ASN A 23 -25.15 -15.44 12.24
N ASN A 24 -25.05 -16.75 12.12
CA ASN A 24 -24.42 -17.64 13.10
C ASN A 24 -22.98 -18.05 12.76
N ASN A 25 -22.28 -17.37 11.86
CA ASN A 25 -20.89 -17.64 11.49
C ASN A 25 -20.56 -19.14 11.26
N THR A 26 -21.52 -19.92 10.77
CA THR A 26 -21.29 -21.33 10.42
C THR A 26 -20.77 -21.43 8.99
N TYR A 27 -19.66 -22.15 8.81
CA TYR A 27 -19.09 -22.42 7.49
C TYR A 27 -19.58 -23.78 7.02
N THR A 28 -20.25 -23.84 5.88
CA THR A 28 -20.67 -25.12 5.29
C THR A 28 -19.93 -25.41 3.99
N LYS A 29 -19.52 -26.64 3.83
CA LYS A 29 -19.06 -27.17 2.54
C LYS A 29 -20.32 -27.44 1.71
N THR A 30 -20.53 -26.67 0.66
CA THR A 30 -21.68 -26.84 -0.23
C THR A 30 -21.26 -27.52 -1.52
N GLU A 31 -21.91 -28.63 -1.85
CA GLU A 31 -21.74 -29.36 -3.12
C GLU A 31 -22.69 -28.71 -4.09
N ASP A 32 -23.31 -28.01 -4.45
CA ASP A 32 -24.19 -27.46 -5.48
C ASP A 32 -25.08 -26.30 -5.02
N ILE A 33 -24.58 -25.08 -5.22
CA ILE A 33 -25.47 -23.97 -5.48
C ILE A 33 -24.78 -23.05 -6.50
N VAL A 34 -25.39 -22.88 -7.64
CA VAL A 34 -25.02 -21.91 -8.68
C VAL A 34 -25.19 -20.51 -8.14
N TYR A 35 -24.10 -19.82 -7.86
CA TYR A 35 -24.14 -18.42 -7.41
C TYR A 35 -23.22 -17.53 -8.25
N ASN A 36 -23.84 -16.51 -8.76
CA ASN A 36 -23.35 -15.49 -9.68
C ASN A 36 -22.41 -14.45 -9.02
N LYS A 37 -21.53 -14.80 -8.06
CA LYS A 37 -20.67 -13.80 -7.40
C LYS A 37 -19.24 -14.27 -7.19
N LYS A 38 -18.35 -13.40 -7.58
CA LYS A 38 -16.90 -13.36 -7.48
C LYS A 38 -16.45 -13.46 -6.02
N GLY A 39 -15.38 -14.18 -5.76
CA GLY A 39 -14.74 -14.37 -4.46
C GLY A 39 -13.23 -14.53 -4.64
N PHE A 40 -12.56 -15.29 -3.81
CA PHE A 40 -11.13 -15.57 -3.93
C PHE A 40 -10.85 -16.99 -4.41
N TYR A 41 -9.62 -17.22 -4.91
CA TYR A 41 -9.03 -18.52 -5.08
C TYR A 41 -7.73 -18.60 -4.28
N TYR A 42 -7.62 -19.58 -3.38
CA TYR A 42 -6.45 -19.77 -2.53
C TYR A 42 -5.72 -21.07 -2.89
N ILE A 43 -4.42 -20.97 -3.15
CA ILE A 43 -3.57 -22.12 -3.48
C ILE A 43 -2.61 -22.33 -2.32
N GLY A 44 -2.89 -23.34 -1.52
CA GLY A 44 -2.16 -23.64 -0.30
C GLY A 44 -3.01 -24.37 0.74
N LYS A 45 -2.42 -24.60 1.92
CA LYS A 45 -3.03 -25.41 3.00
C LYS A 45 -3.33 -24.62 4.29
N ASN A 46 -3.03 -23.32 4.34
CA ASN A 46 -3.20 -22.53 5.56
C ASN A 46 -4.69 -22.20 5.80
N SER A 47 -5.33 -23.01 6.66
CA SER A 47 -6.74 -22.85 7.01
C SER A 47 -7.07 -21.50 7.64
N SER A 48 -6.18 -20.94 8.49
CA SER A 48 -6.38 -19.65 9.13
C SER A 48 -6.46 -18.51 8.10
N ASN A 49 -5.63 -18.54 7.06
CA ASN A 49 -5.67 -17.57 5.98
C ASN A 49 -6.93 -17.72 5.12
N ILE A 50 -7.36 -18.98 4.86
CA ILE A 50 -8.62 -19.27 4.14
C ILE A 50 -9.81 -18.72 4.92
N GLU A 51 -9.89 -18.96 6.23
CA GLU A 51 -10.96 -18.43 7.09
C GLU A 51 -11.00 -16.90 7.07
N LYS A 52 -9.84 -16.27 7.19
CA LYS A 52 -9.72 -14.82 7.12
C LYS A 52 -10.25 -14.27 5.79
N LEU A 53 -9.88 -14.90 4.68
CA LEU A 53 -10.37 -14.52 3.34
C LEU A 53 -11.88 -14.73 3.21
N VAL A 54 -12.44 -15.79 3.81
CA VAL A 54 -13.89 -16.03 3.82
C VAL A 54 -14.61 -14.94 4.62
N ARG A 55 -14.08 -14.49 5.77
CA ARG A 55 -14.68 -13.39 6.53
C ARG A 55 -14.71 -12.09 5.72
N VAL A 56 -13.62 -11.81 4.96
CA VAL A 56 -13.48 -10.56 4.18
C VAL A 56 -14.25 -10.58 2.86
N LEU A 57 -14.16 -11.69 2.10
CA LEU A 57 -14.68 -11.79 0.73
C LEU A 57 -15.94 -12.66 0.62
N LYS A 58 -16.41 -13.26 1.74
CA LYS A 58 -17.64 -14.04 1.88
C LYS A 58 -17.63 -15.40 1.16
N ARG A 59 -16.87 -15.57 0.09
CA ARG A 59 -16.82 -16.78 -0.75
C ARG A 59 -15.42 -17.00 -1.30
N GLY A 60 -15.10 -18.26 -1.56
CA GLY A 60 -13.85 -18.60 -2.21
C GLY A 60 -13.71 -20.10 -2.48
N TYR A 61 -12.63 -20.39 -3.16
CA TYR A 61 -12.20 -21.72 -3.50
C TYR A 61 -10.78 -21.91 -2.98
N ALA A 62 -10.43 -23.13 -2.60
CA ALA A 62 -9.07 -23.46 -2.21
C ALA A 62 -8.62 -24.78 -2.86
N SER A 63 -7.34 -24.82 -3.20
CA SER A 63 -6.66 -26.01 -3.72
C SER A 63 -5.30 -26.14 -3.05
N ASP A 64 -4.90 -27.35 -2.74
CA ASP A 64 -3.62 -27.68 -2.11
C ASP A 64 -2.43 -27.72 -3.08
N LEU A 65 -2.72 -27.83 -4.40
CA LEU A 65 -1.72 -27.96 -5.46
C LEU A 65 -1.96 -26.97 -6.60
N ILE A 66 -0.86 -26.45 -7.17
CA ILE A 66 -0.89 -25.53 -8.32
C ILE A 66 -1.54 -26.19 -9.56
N GLU A 67 -1.24 -27.45 -9.82
CA GLU A 67 -1.78 -28.14 -11.01
C GLU A 67 -3.30 -28.35 -10.91
N ASN A 68 -3.81 -28.64 -9.72
CA ASN A 68 -5.24 -28.72 -9.47
C ASN A 68 -5.91 -27.35 -9.68
N ALA A 69 -5.26 -26.29 -9.18
CA ALA A 69 -5.74 -24.93 -9.35
C ALA A 69 -5.81 -24.53 -10.83
N LYS A 70 -4.79 -24.83 -11.65
CA LYS A 70 -4.81 -24.59 -13.10
C LYS A 70 -5.96 -25.28 -13.78
N SER A 71 -6.20 -26.56 -13.44
CA SER A 71 -7.28 -27.36 -14.01
C SER A 71 -8.65 -26.80 -13.68
N GLU A 72 -8.89 -26.40 -12.43
CA GLU A 72 -10.13 -25.79 -11.98
C GLU A 72 -10.36 -24.39 -12.55
N LEU A 73 -9.33 -23.54 -12.58
CA LEU A 73 -9.42 -22.23 -13.20
C LEU A 73 -9.73 -22.34 -14.70
N LYS A 74 -9.13 -23.31 -15.42
CA LYS A 74 -9.46 -23.59 -16.81
C LYS A 74 -10.91 -24.02 -16.98
N ARG A 75 -11.40 -24.91 -16.11
CA ARG A 75 -12.80 -25.34 -16.10
C ARG A 75 -13.76 -24.18 -15.85
N SER A 76 -13.45 -23.31 -14.90
CA SER A 76 -14.25 -22.12 -14.58
C SER A 76 -14.40 -21.15 -15.77
N ILE A 77 -13.38 -21.07 -16.63
CA ILE A 77 -13.43 -20.25 -17.85
C ILE A 77 -14.34 -20.88 -18.92
N THR A 78 -14.26 -22.21 -19.07
CA THR A 78 -14.94 -22.92 -20.16
C THR A 78 -16.41 -23.24 -19.86
N GLN A 79 -16.74 -23.57 -18.62
CA GLN A 79 -18.07 -24.08 -18.24
C GLN A 79 -18.92 -23.03 -17.51
N GLU A 80 -18.31 -22.16 -16.70
CA GLU A 80 -19.03 -21.21 -15.85
C GLU A 80 -18.37 -19.82 -15.90
N LYS A 81 -18.64 -19.02 -16.93
CA LYS A 81 -18.13 -17.64 -17.02
C LYS A 81 -18.36 -16.78 -15.76
N ASN A 82 -19.23 -17.21 -14.87
CA ASN A 82 -19.61 -16.50 -13.65
C ASN A 82 -18.82 -16.93 -12.40
N ALA A 83 -17.97 -17.98 -12.48
CA ALA A 83 -17.20 -18.50 -11.34
C ALA A 83 -15.76 -17.95 -11.27
N ILE A 84 -15.44 -16.90 -12.01
CA ILE A 84 -14.11 -16.32 -12.05
C ILE A 84 -13.83 -15.57 -10.73
N PRO A 85 -12.71 -15.88 -10.02
CA PRO A 85 -12.40 -15.25 -8.75
C PRO A 85 -12.03 -13.76 -8.91
N GLU A 86 -12.18 -12.98 -7.84
CA GLU A 86 -11.79 -11.57 -7.80
C GLU A 86 -10.29 -11.38 -7.57
N VAL A 87 -9.65 -12.35 -6.93
CA VAL A 87 -8.23 -12.39 -6.57
C VAL A 87 -7.77 -13.82 -6.41
N ILE A 88 -6.53 -14.09 -6.80
CA ILE A 88 -5.88 -15.39 -6.64
C ILE A 88 -4.72 -15.23 -5.65
N PHE A 89 -4.72 -16.06 -4.60
CA PHE A 89 -3.64 -16.15 -3.63
C PHE A 89 -2.88 -17.45 -3.82
N CYS A 90 -1.55 -17.41 -3.65
CA CYS A 90 -0.70 -18.59 -3.67
C CYS A 90 0.30 -18.51 -2.52
N GLU A 91 0.42 -19.55 -1.71
CA GLU A 91 1.43 -19.61 -0.66
C GLU A 91 2.85 -19.61 -1.23
N SER A 92 3.76 -18.92 -0.56
CA SER A 92 5.17 -18.78 -0.98
C SER A 92 6.03 -20.03 -0.73
N HIS A 93 5.47 -21.08 -0.10
CA HIS A 93 6.19 -22.32 0.12
C HIS A 93 6.36 -23.17 -1.18
N PHE A 94 5.57 -22.87 -2.20
CA PHE A 94 5.74 -23.50 -3.52
C PHE A 94 7.05 -23.06 -4.17
N ASP A 95 7.64 -23.95 -4.96
CA ASP A 95 8.85 -23.64 -5.69
C ASP A 95 8.64 -22.46 -6.65
N ALA A 96 9.68 -21.62 -6.79
CA ALA A 96 9.61 -20.42 -7.62
C ALA A 96 9.31 -20.75 -9.09
N SER A 97 9.77 -21.89 -9.61
CA SER A 97 9.45 -22.39 -10.94
C SER A 97 7.97 -22.71 -11.10
N ALA A 98 7.34 -23.31 -10.08
CA ALA A 98 5.92 -23.64 -10.07
C ALA A 98 5.06 -22.36 -10.01
N ILE A 99 5.42 -21.38 -9.18
CA ILE A 99 4.75 -20.08 -9.13
C ILE A 99 4.88 -19.34 -10.47
N LYS A 100 6.05 -19.37 -11.09
CA LYS A 100 6.29 -18.79 -12.44
C LYS A 100 5.43 -19.46 -13.51
N SER A 101 5.32 -20.78 -13.47
CA SER A 101 4.44 -21.55 -14.37
C SER A 101 2.96 -21.19 -14.18
N LEU A 102 2.51 -21.03 -12.93
CA LEU A 102 1.16 -20.53 -12.63
C LEU A 102 0.96 -19.11 -13.17
N ARG A 103 1.91 -18.21 -12.94
CA ARG A 103 1.86 -16.84 -13.47
C ARG A 103 1.75 -16.81 -14.99
N HIS A 104 2.56 -17.63 -15.68
CA HIS A 104 2.49 -17.76 -17.13
C HIS A 104 1.10 -18.25 -17.57
N PHE A 105 0.57 -19.29 -16.93
CA PHE A 105 -0.78 -19.80 -17.20
C PHE A 105 -1.85 -18.71 -17.02
N LEU A 106 -1.80 -17.92 -15.93
CA LEU A 106 -2.75 -16.84 -15.71
C LEU A 106 -2.67 -15.75 -16.79
N ASN A 107 -1.48 -15.41 -17.24
CA ASN A 107 -1.26 -14.38 -18.26
C ASN A 107 -1.67 -14.82 -19.67
N THR A 108 -1.64 -16.13 -19.97
CA THR A 108 -2.05 -16.65 -21.31
C THR A 108 -3.58 -16.67 -21.50
N HIS A 109 -4.36 -16.51 -20.44
CA HIS A 109 -5.82 -16.53 -20.53
C HIS A 109 -6.38 -15.11 -20.31
N PRO A 110 -7.03 -14.49 -21.31
CA PRO A 110 -7.49 -13.09 -21.22
C PRO A 110 -8.34 -12.77 -19.99
N LEU A 111 -9.22 -13.69 -19.59
CA LEU A 111 -10.07 -13.52 -18.39
C LEU A 111 -9.30 -13.61 -17.08
N LEU A 112 -8.26 -14.46 -17.00
CA LEU A 112 -7.44 -14.61 -15.80
C LEU A 112 -6.34 -13.56 -15.71
N SER A 113 -5.86 -13.05 -16.81
CA SER A 113 -4.81 -12.01 -16.85
C SER A 113 -5.25 -10.70 -16.19
N SER A 114 -6.56 -10.45 -16.14
CA SER A 114 -7.14 -9.28 -15.46
C SER A 114 -7.33 -9.46 -13.94
N ILE A 115 -7.08 -10.67 -13.41
CA ILE A 115 -7.28 -10.98 -11.98
C ILE A 115 -5.96 -10.74 -11.24
N PRO A 116 -5.97 -10.02 -10.11
CA PRO A 116 -4.79 -9.87 -9.26
C PRO A 116 -4.28 -11.22 -8.76
N PHE A 117 -2.99 -11.47 -8.95
CA PHE A 117 -2.29 -12.63 -8.44
C PHE A 117 -1.34 -12.22 -7.30
N VAL A 118 -1.59 -12.74 -6.11
CA VAL A 118 -0.92 -12.38 -4.87
C VAL A 118 -0.19 -13.59 -4.30
N VAL A 119 1.06 -13.41 -3.91
CA VAL A 119 1.80 -14.44 -3.16
C VAL A 119 1.66 -14.13 -1.67
N ASP A 120 1.14 -15.12 -0.92
CA ASP A 120 1.04 -15.10 0.53
C ASP A 120 2.33 -15.62 1.16
N ALA A 121 3.00 -14.78 1.92
CA ALA A 121 4.29 -15.09 2.51
C ALA A 121 4.21 -15.22 4.04
N PRO A 122 4.97 -16.14 4.66
CA PRO A 122 5.09 -16.21 6.10
C PRO A 122 5.94 -15.05 6.64
N VAL A 123 5.62 -14.61 7.85
CA VAL A 123 6.29 -13.49 8.55
C VAL A 123 7.80 -13.68 8.65
N ASN A 124 8.25 -14.91 8.90
CA ASN A 124 9.66 -15.26 9.09
C ASN A 124 10.47 -15.42 7.79
N GLY A 125 9.85 -15.17 6.63
CA GLY A 125 10.45 -15.39 5.31
C GLY A 125 10.87 -14.12 4.57
N ARG A 126 10.97 -12.97 5.23
CA ARG A 126 11.24 -11.64 4.59
C ARG A 126 12.50 -11.62 3.73
N ASP A 127 13.56 -12.31 4.13
CA ASP A 127 14.82 -12.32 3.36
C ASP A 127 14.75 -13.13 2.05
N LYS A 128 13.93 -14.17 2.01
CA LYS A 128 13.69 -14.96 0.79
C LYS A 128 12.78 -14.22 -0.21
N LEU A 129 11.98 -13.27 0.26
CA LEU A 129 11.01 -12.52 -0.53
C LEU A 129 11.63 -11.51 -1.50
N ASN A 130 12.81 -10.99 -1.21
CA ASN A 130 13.52 -10.11 -2.13
C ASN A 130 13.85 -10.82 -3.46
N LYS A 131 14.09 -12.14 -3.44
CA LYS A 131 14.26 -12.96 -4.65
C LYS A 131 12.97 -13.09 -5.47
N HIS A 132 11.80 -13.23 -4.80
CA HIS A 132 10.51 -13.37 -5.48
C HIS A 132 10.00 -12.02 -6.02
N LYS A 133 10.29 -10.92 -5.35
CA LYS A 133 9.92 -9.56 -5.78
C LYS A 133 10.68 -9.14 -7.04
N ASN A 134 11.97 -9.47 -7.12
CA ASN A 134 12.82 -9.18 -8.28
C ASN A 134 12.48 -10.03 -9.52
N ALA A 135 11.75 -11.12 -9.38
CA ALA A 135 11.42 -12.04 -10.45
C ALA A 135 10.05 -11.80 -11.12
N ASN A 136 9.32 -10.74 -10.77
CA ASN A 136 7.96 -10.45 -11.28
C ASN A 136 6.99 -11.66 -11.18
N LEU A 137 7.11 -12.47 -10.11
CA LEU A 137 6.35 -13.70 -9.94
C LEU A 137 4.87 -13.47 -9.63
N ALA A 138 4.52 -12.32 -9.02
CA ALA A 138 3.16 -11.97 -8.65
C ALA A 138 2.90 -10.47 -8.83
N ASP A 139 1.64 -10.06 -8.81
CA ASP A 139 1.27 -8.65 -8.83
C ASP A 139 1.59 -7.98 -7.48
N GLU A 140 1.50 -8.75 -6.37
CA GLU A 140 1.81 -8.31 -5.02
C GLU A 140 2.23 -9.49 -4.14
N ILE A 141 3.02 -9.19 -3.10
CA ILE A 141 3.36 -10.13 -2.03
C ILE A 141 2.72 -9.60 -0.75
N MET A 142 1.96 -10.44 -0.05
CA MET A 142 1.24 -10.06 1.16
C MET A 142 1.57 -11.04 2.31
N PHE A 143 1.47 -10.51 3.53
CA PHE A 143 1.53 -11.28 4.77
C PHE A 143 0.11 -11.38 5.32
N LEU A 144 -0.66 -12.37 4.84
CA LEU A 144 -2.07 -12.49 5.20
C LEU A 144 -2.28 -12.60 6.71
N GLN A 145 -1.39 -13.27 7.44
CA GLN A 145 -1.49 -13.41 8.90
C GLN A 145 -1.44 -12.06 9.63
N GLU A 146 -0.54 -11.15 9.21
CA GLU A 146 -0.35 -9.84 9.84
C GLU A 146 -1.34 -8.77 9.33
N THR A 147 -1.93 -8.96 8.15
CA THR A 147 -2.79 -7.95 7.52
C THR A 147 -4.16 -7.92 8.18
N GLU A 148 -4.58 -6.83 8.77
CA GLU A 148 -5.93 -6.65 9.31
C GLU A 148 -7.01 -6.85 8.23
N GLU A 149 -8.18 -7.38 8.60
CA GLU A 149 -9.27 -7.68 7.66
C GLU A 149 -9.76 -6.45 6.88
N LYS A 150 -9.83 -5.29 7.55
CA LYS A 150 -10.21 -4.03 6.93
C LYS A 150 -9.21 -3.60 5.86
N ASN A 151 -7.91 -3.68 6.17
CA ASN A 151 -6.83 -3.33 5.27
C ASN A 151 -6.71 -4.33 4.10
N LEU A 152 -7.00 -5.61 4.34
CA LEU A 152 -7.00 -6.66 3.33
C LEU A 152 -8.05 -6.40 2.24
N LYS A 153 -9.28 -6.08 2.62
CA LYS A 153 -10.37 -5.76 1.69
C LYS A 153 -10.01 -4.58 0.78
N VAL A 154 -9.49 -3.53 1.38
CA VAL A 154 -9.05 -2.31 0.70
C VAL A 154 -7.93 -2.61 -0.30
N LYS A 155 -6.93 -3.37 0.11
CA LYS A 155 -5.80 -3.73 -0.74
C LYS A 155 -6.21 -4.59 -1.94
N ILE A 156 -7.12 -5.54 -1.74
CA ILE A 156 -7.67 -6.35 -2.83
C ILE A 156 -8.41 -5.47 -3.86
N GLN A 157 -9.25 -4.54 -3.40
CA GLN A 157 -9.96 -3.62 -4.28
C GLN A 157 -8.99 -2.75 -5.09
N PHE A 158 -7.93 -2.26 -4.47
CA PHE A 158 -6.89 -1.50 -5.14
C PHE A 158 -6.19 -2.36 -6.23
N LEU A 159 -5.75 -3.58 -5.91
CA LEU A 159 -5.10 -4.48 -6.87
C LEU A 159 -5.99 -4.78 -8.08
N LYS A 160 -7.29 -4.96 -7.86
CA LYS A 160 -8.26 -5.14 -8.96
C LYS A 160 -8.27 -3.93 -9.91
N LYS A 161 -8.35 -2.71 -9.37
CA LYS A 161 -8.35 -1.49 -10.19
C LYS A 161 -7.07 -1.30 -10.97
N VAL A 162 -5.92 -1.53 -10.33
CA VAL A 162 -4.61 -1.48 -11.00
C VAL A 162 -4.56 -2.47 -12.16
N LYS A 163 -5.01 -3.70 -11.94
CA LYS A 163 -4.99 -4.74 -12.95
C LYS A 163 -5.95 -4.47 -14.12
N MET A 164 -7.16 -3.98 -13.83
CA MET A 164 -8.13 -3.59 -14.86
C MET A 164 -7.65 -2.41 -15.71
N ASN A 165 -6.95 -1.44 -15.13
CA ASN A 165 -6.42 -0.31 -15.90
C ASN A 165 -5.23 -0.73 -16.78
N SER A 166 -4.37 -1.65 -16.31
CA SER A 166 -3.25 -2.16 -17.10
C SER A 166 -3.69 -3.01 -18.30
N SER A 167 -4.82 -3.69 -18.23
CA SER A 167 -5.33 -4.51 -19.33
C SER A 167 -5.99 -3.69 -20.48
N LYS A 168 -6.28 -2.42 -20.26
CA LYS A 168 -6.87 -1.52 -21.27
C LYS A 168 -5.84 -0.85 -22.21
N ILE A 169 -4.55 -1.02 -21.94
CA ILE A 169 -3.47 -0.44 -22.76
C ILE A 169 -3.05 -1.49 -23.81
N ASN A 170 -3.28 -1.18 -25.09
CA ASN A 170 -2.98 -2.08 -26.23
C ASN A 170 -1.54 -2.57 -26.28
N GLU A 171 -1.33 -3.86 -26.61
CA GLU A 171 -0.07 -4.59 -26.56
C GLU A 171 1.07 -3.96 -27.40
N GLU A 172 0.81 -3.28 -28.50
CA GLU A 172 1.84 -2.64 -29.33
C GLU A 172 2.45 -1.37 -28.71
N GLN A 173 1.73 -0.66 -27.87
CA GLN A 173 2.24 0.47 -27.08
C GLN A 173 3.00 0.00 -25.83
N GLN A 174 2.70 -1.18 -25.31
CA GLN A 174 3.32 -1.69 -24.09
C GLN A 174 4.83 -1.91 -24.24
N ASN A 175 5.31 -2.45 -25.33
CA ASN A 175 6.75 -2.77 -25.48
C ASN A 175 7.63 -1.51 -25.59
N LYS A 176 7.21 -0.49 -26.32
CA LYS A 176 7.96 0.79 -26.42
C LYS A 176 7.88 1.63 -25.15
N ILE A 177 6.70 1.66 -24.51
CA ILE A 177 6.47 2.39 -23.25
C ILE A 177 7.21 1.71 -22.10
N GLN A 178 7.27 0.37 -22.06
CA GLN A 178 7.88 -0.37 -20.95
C GLN A 178 9.40 -0.22 -20.91
N VAL A 179 10.08 -0.17 -22.05
CA VAL A 179 11.55 0.07 -22.12
C VAL A 179 11.89 1.49 -21.66
N ASN A 180 11.15 2.51 -22.11
CA ASN A 180 11.36 3.89 -21.68
C ASN A 180 10.99 4.12 -20.21
N LEU A 181 9.88 3.53 -19.74
CA LEU A 181 9.48 3.59 -18.32
C LEU A 181 10.52 2.95 -17.40
N ASN A 182 11.09 1.79 -17.79
CA ASN A 182 12.11 1.13 -16.98
C ASN A 182 13.40 1.97 -16.89
N PHE A 183 13.83 2.60 -17.97
CA PHE A 183 15.00 3.48 -17.96
C PHE A 183 14.79 4.70 -17.07
N HIS A 184 13.66 5.39 -17.17
CA HIS A 184 13.33 6.52 -16.30
C HIS A 184 13.23 6.15 -14.83
N LEU A 185 12.66 4.97 -14.51
CA LEU A 185 12.58 4.48 -13.14
C LEU A 185 13.95 4.15 -12.55
N ILE A 186 14.84 3.54 -13.36
CA ILE A 186 16.21 3.24 -12.95
C ILE A 186 16.98 4.54 -12.71
N LEU A 187 16.93 5.47 -13.67
CA LEU A 187 17.61 6.76 -13.57
C LEU A 187 17.13 7.55 -12.32
N LYS A 188 15.82 7.61 -12.12
CA LYS A 188 15.23 8.20 -10.92
C LYS A 188 15.75 7.53 -9.65
N ARG A 189 15.80 6.20 -9.61
CA ARG A 189 16.23 5.46 -8.42
C ARG A 189 17.71 5.68 -8.12
N VAL A 190 18.58 5.67 -9.14
CA VAL A 190 20.01 5.98 -8.99
C VAL A 190 20.19 7.39 -8.44
N PHE A 191 19.46 8.35 -9.00
CA PHE A 191 19.48 9.74 -8.55
C PHE A 191 19.00 9.85 -7.08
N ASP A 192 17.88 9.21 -6.71
CA ASP A 192 17.36 9.19 -5.35
C ASP A 192 18.41 8.65 -4.35
N ILE A 193 19.11 7.57 -4.70
CA ILE A 193 20.15 6.96 -3.85
C ILE A 193 21.33 7.93 -3.66
N ILE A 194 21.86 8.47 -4.77
CA ILE A 194 23.03 9.35 -4.71
C ILE A 194 22.71 10.60 -3.90
N VAL A 195 21.62 11.28 -4.21
CA VAL A 195 21.26 12.54 -3.55
C VAL A 195 20.91 12.30 -2.08
N SER A 196 20.15 11.27 -1.75
CA SER A 196 19.82 10.98 -0.34
C SER A 196 21.05 10.57 0.47
N PHE A 197 21.97 9.81 -0.09
CA PHE A 197 23.23 9.43 0.56
C PHE A 197 24.10 10.66 0.85
N LEU A 198 24.34 11.50 -0.17
CA LEU A 198 25.13 12.72 0.00
C LEU A 198 24.49 13.68 1.00
N ALA A 199 23.16 13.83 0.94
CA ALA A 199 22.43 14.66 1.90
C ALA A 199 22.52 14.12 3.32
N LEU A 200 22.41 12.80 3.54
CA LEU A 200 22.58 12.19 4.86
C LEU A 200 23.99 12.40 5.42
N CYS A 201 25.04 12.26 4.59
CA CYS A 201 26.41 12.51 5.00
C CYS A 201 26.62 14.00 5.38
N LEU A 202 26.16 14.92 4.54
CA LEU A 202 26.31 16.37 4.76
C LEU A 202 25.53 16.84 5.99
N LEU A 203 24.31 16.33 6.18
CA LEU A 203 23.43 16.74 7.28
C LEU A 203 23.66 15.95 8.57
N SER A 204 24.60 14.98 8.61
CA SER A 204 24.86 14.16 9.79
C SER A 204 25.19 14.98 11.06
N PRO A 205 26.00 16.08 11.03
CA PRO A 205 26.20 16.91 12.20
C PRO A 205 24.90 17.57 12.69
N LEU A 206 24.06 18.01 11.77
CA LEU A 206 22.75 18.60 12.10
C LEU A 206 21.81 17.57 12.73
N PHE A 207 21.82 16.33 12.25
CA PHE A 207 21.05 15.23 12.86
C PHE A 207 21.46 15.00 14.31
N LEU A 208 22.76 15.02 14.62
CA LEU A 208 23.27 14.89 15.98
C LEU A 208 22.82 16.05 16.88
N LEU A 209 22.91 17.30 16.39
CA LEU A 209 22.47 18.49 17.12
C LEU A 209 20.98 18.46 17.42
N ILE A 210 20.15 18.15 16.41
CA ILE A 210 18.70 18.01 16.59
C ILE A 210 18.39 16.86 17.58
N GLY A 211 19.05 15.71 17.44
CA GLY A 211 18.88 14.58 18.33
C GLY A 211 19.20 14.93 19.80
N LEU A 212 20.26 15.69 20.02
CA LEU A 212 20.65 16.17 21.35
C LEU A 212 19.60 17.14 21.90
N ALA A 213 19.15 18.11 21.11
CA ALA A 213 18.12 19.07 21.52
C ALA A 213 16.81 18.38 21.94
N ILE A 214 16.35 17.38 21.16
CA ILE A 214 15.17 16.58 21.49
C ILE A 214 15.34 15.81 22.80
N LYS A 215 16.54 15.25 23.03
CA LYS A 215 16.85 14.48 24.24
C LYS A 215 16.94 15.33 25.51
N ILE A 216 17.45 16.56 25.37
CA ILE A 216 17.52 17.53 26.48
C ILE A 216 16.12 17.99 26.87
N GLU A 217 15.26 18.31 25.90
CA GLU A 217 13.91 18.82 26.18
C GLU A 217 12.97 17.75 26.75
N SER A 218 13.04 16.52 26.24
CA SER A 218 12.12 15.47 26.66
C SER A 218 12.73 14.08 26.60
N ARG A 219 12.45 13.26 27.63
CA ARG A 219 12.85 11.84 27.67
C ARG A 219 12.17 11.03 26.57
N GLY A 220 12.90 10.07 25.97
CA GLY A 220 12.34 9.15 24.98
C GLY A 220 13.18 9.03 23.70
N PRO A 221 12.68 8.37 22.62
CA PRO A 221 13.40 8.19 21.36
C PRO A 221 13.53 9.52 20.60
N VAL A 222 14.61 9.66 19.82
CA VAL A 222 14.87 10.83 18.96
C VAL A 222 13.95 10.82 17.74
N PHE A 223 13.74 9.63 17.19
CA PHE A 223 12.89 9.43 16.02
C PHE A 223 11.50 9.03 16.41
N TYR A 224 10.53 9.54 15.68
CA TYR A 224 9.15 9.07 15.63
C TYR A 224 8.97 8.23 14.37
N ILE A 225 8.41 7.03 14.53
CA ILE A 225 8.19 6.08 13.44
C ILE A 225 6.68 5.84 13.33
N SER A 226 6.13 6.09 12.14
CA SER A 226 4.70 5.83 11.86
C SER A 226 4.52 4.98 10.61
N LYS A 227 3.49 4.14 10.59
CA LYS A 227 3.14 3.37 9.40
C LYS A 227 2.45 4.26 8.38
N ARG A 228 2.93 4.25 7.14
CA ARG A 228 2.38 5.03 6.02
C ARG A 228 2.14 4.14 4.82
N ALA A 229 1.14 4.53 4.00
CA ALA A 229 0.88 3.91 2.70
C ALA A 229 1.64 4.65 1.59
N GLY A 230 2.44 3.91 0.83
CA GLY A 230 3.21 4.38 -0.31
C GLY A 230 2.71 3.83 -1.64
N LYS A 231 3.63 3.68 -2.60
CA LYS A 231 3.33 3.14 -3.94
C LYS A 231 2.68 1.76 -3.83
N GLY A 232 1.62 1.52 -4.61
CA GLY A 232 0.88 0.26 -4.57
C GLY A 232 0.22 -0.04 -3.23
N TYR A 233 0.00 0.99 -2.38
CA TYR A 233 -0.49 0.82 -1.01
C TYR A 233 0.47 0.01 -0.11
N GLN A 234 1.76 -0.07 -0.45
CA GLN A 234 2.75 -0.72 0.40
C GLN A 234 2.89 0.05 1.71
N ILE A 235 2.77 -0.66 2.82
CA ILE A 235 2.92 -0.07 4.15
C ILE A 235 4.38 -0.13 4.53
N PHE A 236 4.94 1.01 4.94
CA PHE A 236 6.34 1.13 5.35
C PHE A 236 6.49 1.99 6.61
N ASP A 237 7.64 1.87 7.26
CA ASP A 237 8.02 2.68 8.40
C ASP A 237 8.51 4.05 7.92
N PHE A 238 7.81 5.09 8.33
CA PHE A 238 8.07 6.47 7.95
C PHE A 238 8.78 7.20 9.09
N TYR A 239 9.99 7.68 8.84
CA TYR A 239 10.86 8.29 9.85
C TYR A 239 10.69 9.80 9.91
N LYS A 240 10.55 10.32 11.12
CA LYS A 240 10.60 11.74 11.44
C LYS A 240 11.40 11.99 12.73
N PHE A 241 11.89 13.21 12.94
CA PHE A 241 12.26 13.61 14.29
C PHE A 241 11.01 13.71 15.17
N ARG A 242 11.15 13.32 16.43
CA ARG A 242 10.07 13.45 17.40
C ARG A 242 9.82 14.92 17.73
N THR A 243 8.59 15.38 17.49
CA THR A 243 8.14 16.76 17.73
C THR A 243 7.10 16.87 18.83
N MET A 244 6.63 15.72 19.35
CA MET A 244 5.60 15.63 20.40
C MET A 244 6.14 14.86 21.60
N TYR A 245 5.51 15.05 22.76
CA TYR A 245 5.77 14.21 23.93
C TYR A 245 5.48 12.76 23.67
N VAL A 246 6.10 11.85 24.44
CA VAL A 246 5.90 10.40 24.29
C VAL A 246 4.44 10.04 24.58
N ASN A 247 3.88 9.12 23.80
CA ASN A 247 2.46 8.70 23.86
C ASN A 247 1.42 9.76 23.46
N ALA A 248 1.82 10.86 22.81
CA ALA A 248 0.89 11.89 22.32
C ALA A 248 -0.19 11.34 21.35
N ASP A 249 0.09 10.22 20.68
CA ASP A 249 -0.86 9.57 19.75
C ASP A 249 -2.05 8.95 20.46
N LYS A 250 -1.90 8.54 21.73
CA LYS A 250 -2.97 7.91 22.50
C LYS A 250 -4.08 8.89 22.90
N ASN A 251 -3.80 10.18 22.89
CA ASN A 251 -4.70 11.25 23.31
C ASN A 251 -5.32 12.00 22.13
N ILE A 252 -5.33 11.40 20.94
CA ILE A 252 -5.87 12.06 19.72
C ILE A 252 -7.36 12.36 19.86
N ASP A 253 -8.12 11.47 20.50
CA ASP A 253 -9.57 11.61 20.68
C ASP A 253 -9.92 12.78 21.61
N GLU A 254 -9.09 13.04 22.63
CA GLU A 254 -9.26 14.15 23.58
C GLU A 254 -9.19 15.52 22.89
N TYR A 255 -8.37 15.62 21.83
CA TYR A 255 -8.15 16.87 21.08
C TYR A 255 -8.87 16.91 19.73
N SER A 256 -9.74 15.96 19.44
CA SER A 256 -10.48 15.88 18.18
C SER A 256 -11.36 17.11 17.91
N HIS A 257 -11.86 17.76 18.98
CA HIS A 257 -12.66 18.99 18.92
C HIS A 257 -11.88 20.21 18.40
N LEU A 258 -10.53 20.17 18.44
CA LEU A 258 -9.63 21.23 17.92
C LEU A 258 -9.26 21.01 16.45
N ASN A 259 -9.82 20.01 15.77
CA ASN A 259 -9.54 19.73 14.38
C ASN A 259 -10.02 20.87 13.46
N GLN A 260 -9.11 21.38 12.60
CA GLN A 260 -9.43 22.46 11.66
C GLN A 260 -10.28 22.03 10.46
N TYR A 261 -10.33 20.73 10.18
CA TYR A 261 -11.21 20.18 9.15
C TYR A 261 -12.54 19.84 9.78
N ASN A 262 -13.57 20.68 9.52
CA ASN A 262 -14.93 20.44 10.03
C ASN A 262 -15.42 19.04 9.64
N ALA A 263 -15.95 18.31 10.61
CA ALA A 263 -16.55 16.98 10.45
C ALA A 263 -17.88 16.97 9.65
N SER A 264 -18.16 18.03 8.89
CA SER A 264 -19.44 18.25 8.20
C SER A 264 -19.64 17.43 6.91
N THR A 265 -18.69 16.58 6.54
CA THR A 265 -18.88 15.63 5.42
C THR A 265 -18.88 14.20 5.98
N GLN A 266 -20.07 13.68 6.29
CA GLN A 266 -20.29 12.31 6.77
C GLN A 266 -19.73 11.20 5.85
N ASN A 267 -19.22 11.51 4.65
CA ASN A 267 -18.71 10.57 3.66
C ASN A 267 -17.38 10.98 3.01
N GLY A 268 -16.63 11.92 3.57
CA GLY A 268 -15.34 12.37 3.02
C GLY A 268 -14.12 11.73 3.70
N PRO A 269 -12.92 11.83 3.08
CA PRO A 269 -11.69 11.36 3.69
C PRO A 269 -11.35 12.12 4.98
N LEU A 270 -10.96 11.39 6.02
CA LEU A 270 -10.67 11.93 7.35
C LEU A 270 -9.26 12.52 7.38
N PHE A 271 -9.15 13.84 7.52
CA PHE A 271 -7.88 14.54 7.77
C PHE A 271 -7.91 15.21 9.15
N ILE A 272 -6.83 15.09 9.91
CA ILE A 272 -6.70 15.68 11.24
C ILE A 272 -5.57 16.70 11.22
N LYS A 273 -5.90 17.97 11.55
CA LYS A 273 -4.96 19.07 11.75
C LYS A 273 -5.41 19.90 12.94
N ILE A 274 -4.58 19.92 13.97
CA ILE A 274 -4.85 20.68 15.22
C ILE A 274 -3.95 21.91 15.24
N LYS A 275 -4.55 23.09 15.38
CA LYS A 275 -3.80 24.35 15.52
C LYS A 275 -3.33 24.50 16.98
N ASN A 276 -2.06 24.90 17.17
CA ASN A 276 -1.47 25.06 18.51
C ASN A 276 -1.59 23.80 19.37
N ASP A 277 -1.29 22.64 18.78
CA ASP A 277 -1.40 21.33 19.42
C ASP A 277 -0.55 21.30 20.73
N PRO A 278 -1.17 21.14 21.93
CA PRO A 278 -0.47 21.19 23.21
C PRO A 278 0.51 20.03 23.42
N ARG A 279 0.42 18.98 22.59
CA ARG A 279 1.30 17.82 22.62
C ARG A 279 2.67 18.10 21.99
N VAL A 280 2.83 19.23 21.28
CA VAL A 280 4.05 19.60 20.58
C VAL A 280 5.03 20.24 21.56
N THR A 281 6.28 19.77 21.59
CA THR A 281 7.35 20.36 22.40
C THR A 281 7.85 21.67 21.77
N ARG A 282 8.60 22.51 22.51
CA ARG A 282 9.15 23.78 21.98
C ARG A 282 10.13 23.52 20.84
N VAL A 283 11.08 22.59 21.04
CA VAL A 283 11.98 22.13 19.96
C VAL A 283 11.18 21.55 18.80
N GLY A 284 10.15 20.75 19.11
CA GLY A 284 9.23 20.18 18.12
C GLY A 284 8.51 21.23 17.29
N ALA A 285 8.05 22.32 17.89
CA ALA A 285 7.43 23.45 17.19
C ALA A 285 8.43 24.13 16.22
N PHE A 286 9.67 24.35 16.68
CA PHE A 286 10.74 24.87 15.81
C PHE A 286 11.01 23.93 14.63
N LEU A 287 11.14 22.63 14.88
CA LEU A 287 11.40 21.63 13.83
C LEU A 287 10.26 21.56 12.80
N ARG A 288 8.99 21.64 13.23
CA ARG A 288 7.84 21.69 12.33
C ARG A 288 7.79 22.95 11.50
N ASN A 289 8.02 24.10 12.11
CA ASN A 289 8.01 25.39 11.42
C ASN A 289 9.12 25.49 10.37
N SER A 290 10.28 24.89 10.63
CA SER A 290 11.41 24.82 9.70
C SER A 290 11.36 23.61 8.76
N SER A 291 10.41 22.69 8.92
CA SER A 291 10.33 21.38 8.23
C SER A 291 11.55 20.48 8.43
N LEU A 292 12.38 20.75 9.42
CA LEU A 292 13.54 19.91 9.77
C LEU A 292 13.13 18.56 10.36
N ASP A 293 11.90 18.45 10.91
CA ASP A 293 11.34 17.19 11.38
C ASP A 293 11.23 16.14 10.29
N GLU A 294 11.17 16.52 9.03
CA GLU A 294 11.03 15.63 7.88
C GLU A 294 12.36 15.12 7.30
N LEU A 295 13.52 15.67 7.75
CA LEU A 295 14.84 15.25 7.23
C LEU A 295 15.11 13.73 7.36
N PRO A 296 14.67 13.02 8.42
CA PRO A 296 14.87 11.58 8.51
C PRO A 296 14.19 10.76 7.38
N GLN A 297 13.26 11.36 6.63
CA GLN A 297 12.68 10.72 5.43
C GLN A 297 13.74 10.44 4.34
N LEU A 298 14.90 11.13 4.36
CA LEU A 298 16.04 10.78 3.51
C LEU A 298 16.49 9.33 3.70
N ILE A 299 16.33 8.77 4.90
CA ILE A 299 16.58 7.35 5.18
C ILE A 299 15.56 6.49 4.41
N ASN A 300 14.28 6.88 4.39
CA ASN A 300 13.26 6.19 3.60
C ASN A 300 13.55 6.23 2.10
N VAL A 301 14.06 7.35 1.59
CA VAL A 301 14.46 7.48 0.19
C VAL A 301 15.66 6.56 -0.11
N PHE A 302 16.69 6.60 0.74
CA PHE A 302 17.86 5.74 0.58
C PHE A 302 17.50 4.24 0.60
N LEU A 303 16.62 3.82 1.52
CA LEU A 303 16.12 2.44 1.62
C LEU A 303 15.17 2.03 0.48
N GLY A 304 14.60 2.98 -0.27
CA GLY A 304 13.69 2.71 -1.39
C GLY A 304 12.22 2.65 -1.05
N ASN A 305 11.84 2.97 0.19
CA ASN A 305 10.44 3.09 0.59
C ASN A 305 9.80 4.36 0.01
N MET A 306 10.64 5.38 -0.23
CA MET A 306 10.25 6.67 -0.80
C MET A 306 11.19 7.07 -1.93
N SER A 307 10.83 8.14 -2.62
CA SER A 307 11.62 8.91 -3.59
C SER A 307 11.74 10.35 -3.09
N LEU A 308 12.72 11.10 -3.61
CA LEU A 308 12.79 12.55 -3.37
C LEU A 308 11.50 13.24 -3.85
N VAL A 309 11.01 12.84 -5.04
CA VAL A 309 9.78 13.40 -5.61
C VAL A 309 8.71 12.32 -5.75
N GLY A 310 7.52 12.61 -5.27
CA GLY A 310 6.39 11.68 -5.31
C GLY A 310 5.16 12.24 -4.60
N ASN A 311 4.14 11.39 -4.45
CA ASN A 311 2.97 11.74 -3.68
C ASN A 311 3.26 11.61 -2.18
N ARG A 312 2.75 12.55 -1.36
CA ARG A 312 2.97 12.49 0.09
C ARG A 312 2.39 11.19 0.67
N PRO A 313 3.19 10.39 1.41
CA PRO A 313 2.68 9.16 2.01
C PRO A 313 1.68 9.48 3.12
N LEU A 314 0.54 8.78 3.11
CA LEU A 314 -0.57 9.04 4.03
C LEU A 314 -0.53 8.10 5.23
N PRO A 315 -1.01 8.56 6.41
CA PRO A 315 -1.36 7.69 7.51
C PRO A 315 -2.36 6.62 7.05
N LEU A 316 -2.34 5.44 7.69
CA LEU A 316 -3.20 4.33 7.25
C LEU A 316 -4.69 4.68 7.32
N TYR A 317 -5.13 5.46 8.32
CA TYR A 317 -6.51 5.88 8.46
C TYR A 317 -6.97 6.82 7.34
N GLU A 318 -6.09 7.74 6.86
CA GLU A 318 -6.37 8.57 5.69
C GLU A 318 -6.30 7.74 4.40
N ALA A 319 -5.27 6.91 4.25
CA ALA A 319 -5.08 6.09 3.07
C ALA A 319 -6.24 5.12 2.83
N ALA A 320 -6.82 4.56 3.90
CA ALA A 320 -7.97 3.65 3.81
C ALA A 320 -9.20 4.30 3.19
N THR A 321 -9.40 5.60 3.36
CA THR A 321 -10.53 6.34 2.77
C THR A 321 -10.34 6.65 1.29
N LEU A 322 -9.11 6.54 0.77
CA LEU A 322 -8.73 6.91 -0.61
C LEU A 322 -8.48 5.72 -1.53
N THR A 323 -8.90 4.53 -1.15
CA THR A 323 -8.70 3.30 -1.93
C THR A 323 -9.88 2.94 -2.82
N THR A 324 -10.98 3.66 -2.70
CA THR A 324 -12.17 3.52 -3.54
C THR A 324 -12.11 4.51 -4.69
N ASP A 325 -12.64 4.10 -5.86
CA ASP A 325 -12.82 4.92 -7.04
C ASP A 325 -11.52 5.49 -7.66
N ASP A 326 -11.60 6.58 -8.36
CA ASP A 326 -10.49 7.22 -9.06
C ASP A 326 -9.36 7.68 -8.13
N TRP A 327 -9.63 7.83 -6.84
CA TRP A 327 -8.64 8.27 -5.85
C TRP A 327 -7.51 7.25 -5.60
N ALA A 328 -7.77 5.97 -5.85
CA ALA A 328 -6.73 4.92 -5.76
C ALA A 328 -5.56 5.16 -6.73
N ALA A 329 -5.79 5.89 -7.83
CA ALA A 329 -4.78 6.20 -8.83
C ALA A 329 -3.58 7.00 -8.24
N ARG A 330 -3.75 7.73 -7.14
CA ARG A 330 -2.64 8.42 -6.46
C ARG A 330 -1.54 7.48 -5.96
N PHE A 331 -1.88 6.21 -5.65
CA PHE A 331 -0.93 5.21 -5.19
C PHE A 331 -0.14 4.53 -6.33
N MET A 332 -0.38 4.91 -7.59
CA MET A 332 0.44 4.47 -8.72
C MET A 332 1.81 5.15 -8.74
N ALA A 333 1.93 6.35 -8.19
CA ALA A 333 3.20 7.07 -8.05
C ALA A 333 3.96 6.63 -6.79
N PRO A 334 5.31 6.81 -6.76
CA PRO A 334 6.09 6.61 -5.55
C PRO A 334 5.65 7.57 -4.44
N ALA A 335 5.85 7.18 -3.18
CA ALA A 335 5.81 8.10 -2.07
C ALA A 335 6.99 9.07 -2.16
N GLY A 336 6.77 10.37 -1.92
CA GLY A 336 7.79 11.40 -2.06
C GLY A 336 7.97 12.26 -0.82
N MET A 337 9.18 12.83 -0.67
CA MET A 337 9.44 13.91 0.30
C MET A 337 8.80 15.22 -0.16
N THR A 338 8.91 15.52 -1.46
CA THR A 338 8.21 16.62 -2.12
C THR A 338 7.33 16.12 -3.24
N GLY A 339 6.35 16.92 -3.67
CA GLY A 339 5.40 16.52 -4.71
C GLY A 339 4.65 17.71 -5.29
N LEU A 340 3.86 17.43 -6.33
CA LEU A 340 3.19 18.45 -7.13
C LEU A 340 2.28 19.37 -6.30
N TRP A 341 1.47 18.81 -5.39
CA TRP A 341 0.59 19.63 -4.56
C TRP A 341 1.39 20.52 -3.59
N GLN A 342 2.55 20.05 -3.11
CA GLN A 342 3.39 20.79 -2.18
C GLN A 342 3.96 22.05 -2.83
N ILE A 343 4.37 21.98 -4.10
CA ILE A 343 4.90 23.16 -4.81
C ILE A 343 3.81 24.11 -5.32
N LYS A 344 2.61 23.60 -5.61
CA LYS A 344 1.52 24.43 -6.18
C LYS A 344 0.65 25.10 -5.13
N LYS A 345 0.42 24.44 -3.99
CA LYS A 345 -0.66 24.80 -3.07
C LYS A 345 -0.27 24.77 -1.59
N ARG A 346 1.02 24.62 -1.25
CA ARG A 346 1.47 24.67 0.14
C ARG A 346 1.15 26.04 0.75
N GLY A 347 0.51 26.05 1.91
CA GLY A 347 0.16 27.29 2.62
C GLY A 347 -1.15 27.96 2.18
N GLN A 348 -1.81 27.49 1.12
CA GLN A 348 -3.12 28.04 0.75
C GLN A 348 -4.21 27.55 1.71
N ARG A 349 -4.93 28.51 2.35
CA ARG A 349 -5.96 28.25 3.36
C ARG A 349 -7.17 27.48 2.83
N ASN A 350 -7.45 27.58 1.52
CA ASN A 350 -8.70 27.10 0.90
C ASN A 350 -8.54 25.86 0.00
N MET A 351 -7.43 25.08 0.13
CA MET A 351 -7.28 23.88 -0.66
C MET A 351 -8.21 22.77 -0.16
N SER A 352 -9.13 22.33 -1.01
CA SER A 352 -9.99 21.19 -0.69
C SER A 352 -9.19 19.87 -0.74
N VAL A 353 -9.71 18.86 0.00
CA VAL A 353 -9.16 17.51 -0.02
C VAL A 353 -9.16 16.93 -1.45
N GLN A 354 -10.24 17.17 -2.20
CA GLN A 354 -10.38 16.70 -3.59
C GLN A 354 -9.35 17.34 -4.52
N GLU A 355 -9.06 18.63 -4.35
CA GLU A 355 -8.03 19.33 -5.12
C GLU A 355 -6.64 18.76 -4.84
N ARG A 356 -6.32 18.45 -3.59
CA ARG A 356 -5.05 17.78 -3.21
C ARG A 356 -4.94 16.41 -3.87
N ILE A 357 -6.00 15.60 -3.81
CA ILE A 357 -6.02 14.28 -4.42
C ILE A 357 -5.88 14.37 -5.94
N SER A 358 -6.54 15.34 -6.58
CA SER A 358 -6.44 15.55 -8.03
C SER A 358 -5.02 15.89 -8.48
N LEU A 359 -4.28 16.69 -7.68
CA LEU A 359 -2.87 16.99 -7.96
C LEU A 359 -1.98 15.76 -7.79
N ASP A 360 -2.23 14.91 -6.78
CA ASP A 360 -1.52 13.66 -6.59
C ASP A 360 -1.77 12.68 -7.77
N ILE A 361 -3.00 12.61 -8.26
CA ILE A 361 -3.36 11.80 -9.44
C ILE A 361 -2.72 12.38 -10.70
N ALA A 362 -2.73 13.70 -10.86
CA ALA A 362 -2.09 14.36 -12.00
C ALA A 362 -0.58 14.08 -12.04
N TYR A 363 0.07 14.06 -10.88
CA TYR A 363 1.47 13.64 -10.78
C TYR A 363 1.63 12.16 -11.15
N ALA A 364 0.79 11.28 -10.62
CA ALA A 364 0.86 9.84 -10.91
C ALA A 364 0.77 9.54 -12.42
N ASN A 365 -0.05 10.29 -13.14
CA ASN A 365 -0.23 10.14 -14.59
C ASN A 365 0.92 10.73 -15.43
N LYS A 366 1.67 11.72 -14.90
CA LYS A 366 2.73 12.45 -15.61
C LYS A 366 4.13 12.18 -15.09
N ASN A 367 4.27 11.27 -14.12
CA ASN A 367 5.53 11.03 -13.44
C ASN A 367 6.62 10.59 -14.44
N ASN A 368 7.61 11.45 -14.65
CA ASN A 368 8.83 11.18 -15.37
C ASN A 368 10.00 11.94 -14.75
N PHE A 369 11.23 11.54 -15.05
CA PHE A 369 12.41 12.08 -14.40
C PHE A 369 12.59 13.60 -14.62
N ILE A 370 12.29 14.12 -15.80
CA ILE A 370 12.39 15.56 -16.10
C ILE A 370 11.36 16.34 -15.29
N TYR A 371 10.16 15.82 -15.16
CA TYR A 371 9.12 16.45 -14.36
C TYR A 371 9.47 16.44 -12.87
N ASP A 372 10.14 15.39 -12.39
CA ASP A 372 10.65 15.32 -11.03
C ASP A 372 11.73 16.38 -10.77
N LEU A 373 12.67 16.58 -11.71
CA LEU A 373 13.67 17.64 -11.62
C LEU A 373 13.01 19.02 -11.54
N TRP A 374 11.97 19.26 -12.35
CA TRP A 374 11.21 20.50 -12.30
C TRP A 374 10.53 20.71 -10.93
N ILE A 375 9.91 19.65 -10.36
CA ILE A 375 9.31 19.72 -9.01
C ILE A 375 10.39 20.04 -7.97
N MET A 376 11.55 19.39 -8.03
CA MET A 376 12.66 19.66 -7.10
C MET A 376 13.16 21.08 -7.19
N ALA A 377 13.35 21.62 -8.40
CA ALA A 377 13.81 23.00 -8.61
C ALA A 377 12.84 24.04 -8.02
N ASN A 378 11.53 23.73 -7.99
CA ASN A 378 10.51 24.62 -7.42
C ASN A 378 10.27 24.38 -5.91
N THR A 379 10.80 23.31 -5.32
CA THR A 379 10.59 22.99 -3.90
C THR A 379 11.15 24.05 -2.94
N PRO A 380 12.38 24.60 -3.12
CA PRO A 380 12.90 25.63 -2.22
C PRO A 380 12.00 26.88 -2.16
N TYR A 381 11.48 27.31 -3.31
CA TYR A 381 10.54 28.44 -3.37
C TYR A 381 9.26 28.15 -2.58
N ALA A 382 8.69 26.96 -2.71
CA ALA A 382 7.50 26.55 -1.96
C ALA A 382 7.74 26.44 -0.44
N LEU A 383 8.98 26.16 -0.01
CA LEU A 383 9.36 26.15 1.41
C LEU A 383 9.45 27.54 2.02
N LEU A 384 9.81 28.54 1.19
CA LEU A 384 9.93 29.94 1.60
C LEU A 384 8.57 30.67 1.65
N GLN A 385 7.56 30.17 0.96
CA GLN A 385 6.19 30.69 1.04
C GLN A 385 5.59 30.38 2.41
N ARG A 386 5.89 31.25 3.38
CA ARG A 386 5.36 31.20 4.75
C ARG A 386 3.95 31.77 4.77
N GLU A 387 2.94 30.92 4.74
CA GLU A 387 1.76 31.17 5.55
C GLU A 387 1.75 30.11 6.67
N ASN A 388 1.75 30.59 7.90
CA ASN A 388 1.86 29.81 9.13
C ASN A 388 0.88 28.63 9.15
N VAL A 389 1.44 27.45 9.30
CA VAL A 389 0.71 26.22 9.57
C VAL A 389 0.43 26.14 11.06
#